data_8ebc3a154dadeefa1853c08cc28b96bd
#
_entry.id   8ebc3a154dadeefa1853c08cc28b96bd
#
_cell.length_a   1.000
_cell.length_b   1.000
_cell.length_c   1.000
_cell.angle_alpha   90.00
_cell.angle_beta   90.00
_cell.angle_gamma   90.00
#
_symmetry.space_group_name_H-M   'P 1'
#
loop_
_entity.id
_entity.type
_entity.pdbx_description
1 polymer ?
#
loop_
_entity_poly.entity_id
_entity_poly.type
_entity_poly.pdbx_seq_one_letter_code
_entity_poly.pdbx_strand_id
1 'polypeptide(L)'
;MRILTLLFLFLSTTVFASFQMNERMQQSYSHIINLEFEVANQLLNLELKENSENRIVVLQQNYIDFLTILIGEDEVFFENAKDEKSDRIDFLQEGDENSPYYLYAQAEVHLQWAFARLKFEEYLTATYEIQKAYSLLEENQELFPEFKLNKKGLGLLHTLVGAIPEKYQWVISLVGMEGTVQQGLSELKSLLANKEMEMYHQEILFLTSFLQLNMTNNEVAYEQLLTKIGEGYADNYLLNFATARLAHSLGKNELCIKVLENRPEIKGKYPFHYLDYLLGMSYLYKLEFKKSELYFNQFLANFKGNNYIKSAYHKLAWIAFLNNDINSKQSYFKSVRDSGYLYIDEDRKANNDARKGVVSHPYLLKARLFYDGGYYTKAKNELDSISDPKLFSDTNNSVEYWYRKARVNQALKGDKQQIIDSYLKAFEKGASMSTYFAPMSALQIGLIYEKNKDFKSAVIYFEKCLSISDFDYQRGIHQKAKAGIERVAN
;
A
#
# COMPACT_ATOMS: atom_id res chain seq x y z
N MET A 1 52.98 65.30 -3.68
CA MET A 1 51.73 64.60 -4.13
C MET A 1 51.97 63.13 -3.95
N ARG A 2 51.37 62.53 -2.89
CA ARG A 2 51.45 61.10 -2.65
C ARG A 2 50.09 60.51 -3.08
N ILE A 3 50.11 59.67 -4.11
CA ILE A 3 48.95 58.93 -4.60
C ILE A 3 48.77 57.73 -3.70
N LEU A 4 47.74 57.73 -2.91
CA LEU A 4 47.26 56.56 -2.09
C LEU A 4 46.49 55.65 -3.00
N THR A 5 47.05 54.52 -3.40
CA THR A 5 46.33 53.47 -4.14
C THR A 5 45.58 52.61 -3.13
N LEU A 6 44.26 52.79 -3.03
CA LEU A 6 43.38 51.88 -2.27
C LEU A 6 43.22 50.56 -3.05
N LEU A 7 43.80 49.50 -2.52
CA LEU A 7 43.61 48.14 -3.00
C LEU A 7 42.28 47.62 -2.39
N PHE A 8 41.20 47.61 -3.17
CA PHE A 8 39.97 46.90 -2.81
C PHE A 8 40.22 45.40 -2.96
N LEU A 9 40.48 44.69 -1.86
CA LEU A 9 40.37 43.23 -1.80
C LEU A 9 38.91 42.86 -1.90
N PHE A 10 38.44 42.43 -3.08
CA PHE A 10 37.22 41.69 -3.24
C PHE A 10 37.41 40.31 -2.58
N LEU A 11 37.05 40.17 -1.32
CA LEU A 11 36.77 38.88 -0.74
C LEU A 11 35.49 38.35 -1.46
N SER A 12 35.70 37.54 -2.50
CA SER A 12 34.62 36.72 -3.03
C SER A 12 34.27 35.68 -1.95
N THR A 13 33.34 36.01 -1.06
CA THR A 13 32.64 35.01 -0.29
C THR A 13 31.89 34.17 -1.29
N THR A 14 32.34 32.97 -1.51
CA THR A 14 31.50 31.94 -2.20
C THR A 14 30.28 31.71 -1.30
N VAL A 15 29.19 32.41 -1.59
CA VAL A 15 27.89 32.12 -0.99
C VAL A 15 27.50 30.79 -1.56
N PHE A 16 27.69 29.72 -0.81
CA PHE A 16 27.12 28.43 -1.17
C PHE A 16 25.59 28.53 -1.06
N ALA A 17 24.91 28.15 -2.10
CA ALA A 17 23.45 28.09 -2.04
C ALA A 17 23.01 27.05 -0.99
N SER A 18 22.09 27.42 -0.12
CA SER A 18 21.65 26.56 1.00
C SER A 18 20.89 25.31 0.57
N PHE A 19 20.44 25.22 -0.69
CA PHE A 19 19.77 24.06 -1.26
C PHE A 19 20.39 23.71 -2.62
N GLN A 20 21.34 22.79 -2.63
CA GLN A 20 22.02 22.35 -3.85
C GLN A 20 21.76 20.89 -4.15
N MET A 21 20.92 20.60 -5.13
CA MET A 21 20.75 19.27 -5.71
C MET A 21 21.88 19.02 -6.73
N ASN A 22 23.13 19.08 -6.26
CA ASN A 22 24.31 18.83 -7.07
C ASN A 22 24.45 17.34 -7.44
N GLU A 23 25.46 16.98 -8.23
CA GLU A 23 25.64 15.60 -8.72
C GLU A 23 25.76 14.58 -7.57
N ARG A 24 26.47 14.92 -6.48
CA ARG A 24 26.60 14.06 -5.30
C ARG A 24 25.26 13.82 -4.63
N MET A 25 24.41 14.84 -4.51
CA MET A 25 23.07 14.71 -3.95
C MET A 25 22.14 13.93 -4.86
N GLN A 26 22.29 14.04 -6.18
CA GLN A 26 21.55 13.22 -7.13
C GLN A 26 21.94 11.73 -7.03
N GLN A 27 23.23 11.44 -6.89
CA GLN A 27 23.72 10.07 -6.67
C GLN A 27 23.23 9.52 -5.34
N SER A 28 23.33 10.29 -4.25
CA SER A 28 22.83 9.90 -2.93
C SER A 28 21.34 9.60 -2.97
N TYR A 29 20.53 10.45 -3.61
CA TYR A 29 19.09 10.22 -3.78
C TYR A 29 18.81 8.91 -4.54
N SER A 30 19.54 8.63 -5.61
CA SER A 30 19.41 7.37 -6.36
C SER A 30 19.70 6.15 -5.46
N HIS A 31 20.76 6.20 -4.65
CA HIS A 31 21.09 5.14 -3.69
C HIS A 31 20.00 4.99 -2.62
N ILE A 32 19.40 6.10 -2.14
CA ILE A 32 18.31 6.06 -1.17
C ILE A 32 17.10 5.31 -1.75
N ILE A 33 16.67 5.65 -2.96
CA ILE A 33 15.51 5.01 -3.61
C ILE A 33 15.80 3.53 -3.96
N ASN A 34 17.08 3.16 -4.11
CA ASN A 34 17.51 1.78 -4.26
C ASN A 34 17.76 1.06 -2.92
N LEU A 35 17.45 1.71 -1.79
CA LEU A 35 17.66 1.22 -0.42
C LEU A 35 19.14 0.93 -0.06
N GLU A 36 20.09 1.59 -0.70
CA GLU A 36 21.53 1.48 -0.48
C GLU A 36 22.00 2.53 0.53
N PHE A 37 21.43 2.50 1.74
CA PHE A 37 21.55 3.57 2.74
C PHE A 37 22.97 3.81 3.23
N GLU A 38 23.84 2.79 3.28
CA GLU A 38 25.24 2.96 3.68
C GLU A 38 26.01 3.82 2.66
N VAL A 39 25.82 3.57 1.35
CA VAL A 39 26.44 4.35 0.28
C VAL A 39 25.89 5.77 0.27
N ALA A 40 24.57 5.91 0.41
CA ALA A 40 23.95 7.23 0.49
C ALA A 40 24.52 8.05 1.66
N ASN A 41 24.62 7.48 2.85
CA ASN A 41 25.19 8.16 4.03
C ASN A 41 26.65 8.55 3.84
N GLN A 42 27.45 7.75 3.13
CA GLN A 42 28.83 8.15 2.79
C GLN A 42 28.85 9.41 1.91
N LEU A 43 27.99 9.49 0.90
CA LEU A 43 27.87 10.66 0.03
C LEU A 43 27.35 11.89 0.81
N LEU A 44 26.37 11.73 1.68
CA LEU A 44 25.85 12.79 2.54
C LEU A 44 26.95 13.34 3.48
N ASN A 45 27.73 12.46 4.10
CA ASN A 45 28.84 12.86 4.97
C ASN A 45 29.97 13.57 4.21
N LEU A 46 30.23 13.21 2.95
CA LEU A 46 31.17 13.92 2.10
C LEU A 46 30.68 15.33 1.76
N GLU A 47 29.37 15.46 1.45
CA GLU A 47 28.77 16.77 1.18
C GLU A 47 28.85 17.68 2.41
N LEU A 48 28.49 17.18 3.60
CA LEU A 48 28.56 17.97 4.84
C LEU A 48 29.98 18.47 5.16
N LYS A 49 31.03 17.72 4.80
CA LYS A 49 32.41 18.14 4.99
C LYS A 49 32.82 19.28 4.06
N GLU A 50 32.28 19.30 2.85
CA GLU A 50 32.62 20.28 1.82
C GLU A 50 31.68 21.49 1.82
N ASN A 51 30.43 21.26 2.13
CA ASN A 51 29.33 22.25 2.17
C ASN A 51 28.35 21.93 3.29
N SER A 52 28.71 22.31 4.53
CA SER A 52 27.86 22.07 5.73
C SER A 52 26.49 22.75 5.65
N GLU A 53 26.35 23.76 4.79
CA GLU A 53 25.13 24.55 4.64
C GLU A 53 24.14 23.95 3.62
N ASN A 54 24.50 22.85 2.94
CA ASN A 54 23.60 22.25 1.97
C ASN A 54 22.46 21.46 2.65
N ARG A 55 21.32 22.08 2.78
CA ARG A 55 20.12 21.55 3.46
C ARG A 55 19.44 20.38 2.73
N ILE A 56 19.81 20.13 1.47
CA ILE A 56 19.37 18.89 0.76
C ILE A 56 19.87 17.63 1.48
N VAL A 57 21.01 17.72 2.18
CA VAL A 57 21.52 16.60 3.00
C VAL A 57 20.50 16.17 4.05
N VAL A 58 19.96 17.13 4.80
CA VAL A 58 18.97 16.87 5.86
C VAL A 58 17.68 16.28 5.30
N LEU A 59 17.20 16.78 4.17
CA LEU A 59 16.06 16.20 3.48
C LEU A 59 16.33 14.72 3.11
N GLN A 60 17.52 14.40 2.60
CA GLN A 60 17.88 13.04 2.20
C GLN A 60 18.10 12.11 3.40
N GLN A 61 18.64 12.61 4.51
CA GLN A 61 18.69 11.87 5.78
C GLN A 61 17.28 11.50 6.25
N ASN A 62 16.33 12.44 6.15
CA ASN A 62 14.92 12.15 6.48
C ASN A 62 14.30 11.09 5.56
N TYR A 63 14.66 11.05 4.27
CA TYR A 63 14.25 9.97 3.36
C TYR A 63 14.76 8.59 3.83
N ILE A 64 16.01 8.49 4.29
CA ILE A 64 16.58 7.24 4.81
C ILE A 64 15.79 6.75 6.01
N ASP A 65 15.53 7.63 6.99
CA ASP A 65 14.77 7.28 8.18
C ASP A 65 13.33 6.92 7.84
N PHE A 66 12.69 7.68 6.97
CA PHE A 66 11.34 7.40 6.50
C PHE A 66 11.22 6.01 5.86
N LEU A 67 12.12 5.67 4.93
CA LEU A 67 12.09 4.35 4.27
C LEU A 67 12.45 3.23 5.25
N THR A 68 13.36 3.47 6.20
CA THR A 68 13.67 2.53 7.29
C THR A 68 12.44 2.24 8.13
N ILE A 69 11.70 3.29 8.53
CA ILE A 69 10.46 3.18 9.31
C ILE A 69 9.37 2.47 8.50
N LEU A 70 9.15 2.90 7.26
CA LEU A 70 8.07 2.39 6.42
C LEU A 70 8.22 0.91 6.09
N ILE A 71 9.45 0.46 5.83
CA ILE A 71 9.79 -0.91 5.40
C ILE A 71 10.06 -1.83 6.60
N GLY A 72 10.78 -1.32 7.61
CA GLY A 72 11.18 -2.10 8.79
C GLY A 72 10.12 -2.21 9.85
N GLU A 73 9.26 -1.19 9.99
CA GLU A 73 8.22 -1.08 11.02
C GLU A 73 8.75 -1.26 12.45
N ASP A 74 10.02 -0.87 12.69
CA ASP A 74 10.64 -0.94 14.01
C ASP A 74 10.17 0.24 14.87
N GLU A 75 9.39 -0.07 15.91
CA GLU A 75 8.80 0.94 16.80
C GLU A 75 9.88 1.67 17.63
N VAL A 76 10.94 0.97 18.02
CA VAL A 76 12.05 1.59 18.77
C VAL A 76 12.79 2.60 17.88
N PHE A 77 13.06 2.23 16.64
CA PHE A 77 13.68 3.14 15.67
C PHE A 77 12.76 4.36 15.41
N PHE A 78 11.45 4.12 15.22
CA PHE A 78 10.48 5.19 15.01
C PHE A 78 10.44 6.17 16.20
N GLU A 79 10.40 5.67 17.44
CA GLU A 79 10.39 6.53 18.64
C GLU A 79 11.66 7.38 18.74
N ASN A 80 12.83 6.79 18.49
CA ASN A 80 14.10 7.53 18.55
C ASN A 80 14.21 8.58 17.42
N ALA A 81 13.70 8.28 16.23
CA ALA A 81 13.79 9.19 15.09
C ALA A 81 12.86 10.42 15.22
N LYS A 82 11.85 10.39 16.11
CA LYS A 82 10.94 11.52 16.34
C LYS A 82 11.68 12.80 16.78
N ASP A 83 12.70 12.67 17.59
CA ASP A 83 13.45 13.80 18.13
C ASP A 83 14.23 14.52 17.01
N GLU A 84 14.77 13.78 16.04
CA GLU A 84 15.50 14.31 14.90
C GLU A 84 14.63 15.18 13.95
N LYS A 85 13.32 14.95 13.93
CA LYS A 85 12.42 15.68 13.01
C LYS A 85 12.41 17.19 13.28
N SER A 86 12.30 17.58 14.53
CA SER A 86 12.24 19.00 14.89
C SER A 86 13.51 19.72 14.51
N ASP A 87 14.66 19.15 14.84
CA ASP A 87 15.97 19.71 14.52
C ASP A 87 16.16 19.85 12.99
N ARG A 88 15.64 18.88 12.23
CA ARG A 88 15.68 18.94 10.76
C ARG A 88 14.81 20.04 10.18
N ILE A 89 13.60 20.23 10.72
CA ILE A 89 12.71 21.32 10.29
C ILE A 89 13.33 22.65 10.62
N ASP A 90 13.84 22.84 11.84
CA ASP A 90 14.50 24.08 12.26
C ASP A 90 15.69 24.42 11.36
N PHE A 91 16.54 23.43 11.05
CA PHE A 91 17.65 23.64 10.14
C PHE A 91 17.20 23.97 8.71
N LEU A 92 16.13 23.35 8.19
CA LEU A 92 15.58 23.69 6.88
C LEU A 92 15.04 25.14 6.84
N GLN A 93 14.44 25.61 7.93
CA GLN A 93 13.87 26.96 8.06
C GLN A 93 14.93 28.08 8.12
N GLU A 94 16.16 27.75 8.44
CA GLU A 94 17.28 28.70 8.37
C GLU A 94 17.83 28.89 6.93
N GLY A 95 17.25 28.20 5.95
CA GLY A 95 17.70 28.22 4.55
C GLY A 95 17.28 29.45 3.78
N ASP A 96 17.69 29.51 2.50
CA ASP A 96 17.33 30.59 1.57
C ASP A 96 15.86 30.45 1.15
N GLU A 97 15.00 31.39 1.61
CA GLU A 97 13.58 31.45 1.30
C GLU A 97 13.28 31.67 -0.19
N ASN A 98 14.24 32.16 -0.96
CA ASN A 98 14.10 32.34 -2.40
C ASN A 98 14.37 31.05 -3.20
N SER A 99 14.76 29.97 -2.51
CA SER A 99 14.94 28.67 -3.15
C SER A 99 13.60 27.91 -3.27
N PRO A 100 13.27 27.33 -4.42
CA PRO A 100 12.08 26.49 -4.55
C PRO A 100 12.15 25.21 -3.69
N TYR A 101 13.34 24.86 -3.16
CA TYR A 101 13.51 23.78 -2.21
C TYR A 101 13.17 24.16 -0.75
N TYR A 102 13.08 25.45 -0.43
CA TYR A 102 12.89 25.91 0.96
C TYR A 102 11.60 25.35 1.57
N LEU A 103 10.44 25.68 1.00
CA LEU A 103 9.16 25.15 1.46
C LEU A 103 8.96 23.67 1.06
N TYR A 104 9.47 23.27 -0.11
CA TYR A 104 9.37 21.92 -0.59
C TYR A 104 10.04 20.91 0.35
N ALA A 105 11.24 21.17 0.83
CA ALA A 105 11.97 20.26 1.71
C ALA A 105 11.24 20.08 3.07
N GLN A 106 10.74 21.17 3.63
CA GLN A 106 9.92 21.13 4.84
C GLN A 106 8.63 20.31 4.62
N ALA A 107 7.94 20.53 3.51
CA ALA A 107 6.74 19.79 3.14
C ALA A 107 7.00 18.29 2.98
N GLU A 108 8.10 17.91 2.34
CA GLU A 108 8.49 16.49 2.19
C GLU A 108 8.75 15.85 3.56
N VAL A 109 9.46 16.52 4.46
CA VAL A 109 9.67 16.01 5.83
C VAL A 109 8.32 15.79 6.53
N HIS A 110 7.43 16.78 6.52
CA HIS A 110 6.09 16.63 7.11
C HIS A 110 5.30 15.48 6.47
N LEU A 111 5.33 15.36 5.15
CA LEU A 111 4.61 14.30 4.43
C LEU A 111 5.13 12.89 4.77
N GLN A 112 6.44 12.72 4.81
CA GLN A 112 7.08 11.46 5.20
C GLN A 112 6.74 11.08 6.65
N TRP A 113 6.78 12.04 7.56
CA TRP A 113 6.39 11.82 8.95
C TRP A 113 4.89 11.53 9.11
N ALA A 114 4.04 12.10 8.26
CA ALA A 114 2.63 11.74 8.25
C ALA A 114 2.43 10.25 7.99
N PHE A 115 3.09 9.70 6.96
CA PHE A 115 3.00 8.26 6.66
C PHE A 115 3.65 7.37 7.72
N ALA A 116 4.81 7.80 8.28
CA ALA A 116 5.43 7.10 9.39
C ALA A 116 4.47 7.00 10.59
N ARG A 117 3.83 8.09 10.98
CA ARG A 117 2.87 8.15 12.08
C ARG A 117 1.61 7.31 11.83
N LEU A 118 1.08 7.32 10.58
CA LEU A 118 -0.05 6.47 10.20
C LEU A 118 0.27 4.98 10.37
N LYS A 119 1.53 4.59 10.18
CA LYS A 119 1.99 3.20 10.35
C LYS A 119 1.89 2.73 11.79
N PHE A 120 2.06 3.64 12.75
CA PHE A 120 1.99 3.40 14.20
C PHE A 120 0.71 3.95 14.86
N GLU A 121 -0.36 4.17 14.07
CA GLU A 121 -1.70 4.61 14.54
C GLU A 121 -1.74 5.99 15.23
N GLU A 122 -0.73 6.85 15.05
CA GLU A 122 -0.70 8.22 15.54
C GLU A 122 -1.54 9.16 14.65
N TYR A 123 -2.82 8.87 14.48
CA TYR A 123 -3.69 9.51 13.49
C TYR A 123 -3.84 11.03 13.65
N LEU A 124 -3.92 11.56 14.89
CA LEU A 124 -4.10 12.99 15.12
C LEU A 124 -2.87 13.79 14.69
N THR A 125 -1.69 13.32 15.07
CA THR A 125 -0.44 13.98 14.70
C THR A 125 -0.18 13.83 13.19
N ALA A 126 -0.48 12.64 12.62
CA ALA A 126 -0.40 12.43 11.18
C ALA A 126 -1.29 13.41 10.39
N THR A 127 -2.51 13.70 10.88
CA THR A 127 -3.40 14.68 10.23
C THR A 127 -2.80 16.08 10.25
N TYR A 128 -2.19 16.50 11.36
CA TYR A 128 -1.47 17.77 11.43
C TYR A 128 -0.32 17.85 10.42
N GLU A 129 0.48 16.77 10.31
CA GLU A 129 1.59 16.68 9.36
C GLU A 129 1.11 16.78 7.91
N ILE A 130 0.01 16.09 7.57
CA ILE A 130 -0.61 16.15 6.24
C ILE A 130 -1.04 17.58 5.89
N GLN A 131 -1.74 18.24 6.82
CA GLN A 131 -2.21 19.63 6.61
C GLN A 131 -1.03 20.60 6.43
N LYS A 132 0.01 20.45 7.25
CA LYS A 132 1.22 21.30 7.15
C LYS A 132 1.93 21.09 5.81
N ALA A 133 2.12 19.83 5.39
CA ALA A 133 2.72 19.52 4.10
C ALA A 133 1.90 20.10 2.94
N TYR A 134 0.58 19.98 2.98
CA TYR A 134 -0.31 20.52 1.96
C TYR A 134 -0.15 22.04 1.85
N SER A 135 -0.25 22.78 2.97
CA SER A 135 -0.14 24.23 2.96
C SER A 135 1.22 24.73 2.43
N LEU A 136 2.31 24.07 2.82
CA LEU A 136 3.67 24.40 2.34
C LEU A 136 3.84 24.14 0.83
N LEU A 137 3.23 23.07 0.31
CA LEU A 137 3.32 22.74 -1.12
C LEU A 137 2.48 23.70 -1.96
N GLU A 138 1.26 24.09 -1.50
CA GLU A 138 0.43 25.09 -2.17
C GLU A 138 1.14 26.44 -2.23
N GLU A 139 1.67 26.92 -1.10
CA GLU A 139 2.44 28.16 -1.04
C GLU A 139 3.66 28.09 -2.00
N ASN A 140 4.39 26.97 -1.98
CA ASN A 140 5.53 26.81 -2.86
C ASN A 140 5.13 26.75 -4.34
N GLN A 141 3.95 26.21 -4.65
CA GLN A 141 3.42 26.19 -6.01
C GLN A 141 3.03 27.59 -6.52
N GLU A 142 2.54 28.46 -5.61
CA GLU A 142 2.25 29.86 -5.93
C GLU A 142 3.53 30.68 -6.17
N LEU A 143 4.54 30.50 -5.30
CA LEU A 143 5.82 31.21 -5.39
C LEU A 143 6.67 30.71 -6.56
N PHE A 144 6.69 29.41 -6.80
CA PHE A 144 7.53 28.76 -7.81
C PHE A 144 6.72 27.83 -8.73
N PRO A 145 5.85 28.35 -9.62
CA PRO A 145 4.95 27.55 -10.45
C PRO A 145 5.68 26.61 -11.42
N GLU A 146 6.93 26.92 -11.78
CA GLU A 146 7.76 26.10 -12.65
C GLU A 146 8.50 24.97 -11.92
N PHE A 147 8.47 24.94 -10.57
CA PHE A 147 9.12 23.91 -9.77
C PHE A 147 8.27 22.64 -9.74
N LYS A 148 8.49 21.77 -10.70
CA LYS A 148 7.64 20.61 -11.01
C LYS A 148 7.56 19.59 -9.87
N LEU A 149 8.55 19.53 -8.97
CA LEU A 149 8.54 18.61 -7.83
C LEU A 149 7.36 18.83 -6.86
N ASN A 150 6.79 20.03 -6.80
CA ASN A 150 5.59 20.29 -6.01
C ASN A 150 4.47 19.31 -6.36
N LYS A 151 4.31 18.98 -7.65
CA LYS A 151 3.28 18.04 -8.13
C LYS A 151 3.47 16.61 -7.63
N LYS A 152 4.64 16.24 -7.13
CA LYS A 152 4.85 14.92 -6.52
C LYS A 152 4.07 14.81 -5.20
N GLY A 153 4.29 15.74 -4.28
CA GLY A 153 3.59 15.79 -3.00
C GLY A 153 2.12 16.18 -3.15
N LEU A 154 1.81 17.21 -3.96
CA LEU A 154 0.42 17.61 -4.24
C LEU A 154 -0.37 16.48 -4.91
N GLY A 155 0.18 15.80 -5.90
CA GLY A 155 -0.48 14.69 -6.57
C GLY A 155 -0.82 13.52 -5.62
N LEU A 156 0.08 13.24 -4.68
CA LEU A 156 -0.19 12.28 -3.60
C LEU A 156 -1.34 12.78 -2.71
N LEU A 157 -1.27 14.03 -2.22
CA LEU A 157 -2.26 14.61 -1.31
C LEU A 157 -3.63 14.79 -1.96
N HIS A 158 -3.71 15.32 -3.19
CA HIS A 158 -4.96 15.44 -3.95
C HIS A 158 -5.65 14.08 -4.14
N THR A 159 -4.86 13.03 -4.42
CA THR A 159 -5.41 11.66 -4.55
C THR A 159 -5.99 11.17 -3.23
N LEU A 160 -5.28 11.38 -2.11
CA LEU A 160 -5.73 10.96 -0.78
C LEU A 160 -6.99 11.72 -0.34
N VAL A 161 -7.00 13.03 -0.51
CA VAL A 161 -8.15 13.90 -0.20
C VAL A 161 -9.37 13.50 -1.05
N GLY A 162 -9.17 13.28 -2.35
CA GLY A 162 -10.22 12.86 -3.25
C GLY A 162 -10.78 11.47 -2.98
N ALA A 163 -10.05 10.62 -2.24
CA ALA A 163 -10.52 9.30 -1.83
C ALA A 163 -11.38 9.33 -0.56
N ILE A 164 -11.46 10.49 0.12
CA ILE A 164 -12.29 10.66 1.32
C ILE A 164 -13.75 10.77 0.90
N PRO A 165 -14.67 9.98 1.50
CA PRO A 165 -16.08 10.01 1.15
C PRO A 165 -16.69 11.41 1.27
N GLU A 166 -17.59 11.80 0.34
CA GLU A 166 -18.21 13.12 0.25
C GLU A 166 -18.78 13.66 1.57
N LYS A 167 -19.40 12.78 2.36
CA LYS A 167 -19.95 13.16 3.67
C LYS A 167 -18.92 13.68 4.67
N TYR A 168 -17.64 13.45 4.46
CA TYR A 168 -16.53 13.96 5.29
C TYR A 168 -15.73 15.06 4.59
N GLN A 169 -16.00 15.37 3.34
CA GLN A 169 -15.27 16.40 2.59
C GLN A 169 -15.40 17.78 3.22
N TRP A 170 -16.54 18.07 3.87
CA TRP A 170 -16.71 19.31 4.62
C TRP A 170 -15.68 19.49 5.72
N VAL A 171 -15.22 18.39 6.37
CA VAL A 171 -14.14 18.44 7.38
C VAL A 171 -12.82 18.82 6.72
N ILE A 172 -12.55 18.23 5.55
CA ILE A 172 -11.34 18.49 4.78
C ILE A 172 -11.31 19.94 4.26
N SER A 173 -12.45 20.45 3.79
CA SER A 173 -12.58 21.86 3.36
C SER A 173 -12.36 22.85 4.51
N LEU A 174 -12.76 22.48 5.75
CA LEU A 174 -12.51 23.32 6.94
C LEU A 174 -11.01 23.46 7.27
N VAL A 175 -10.20 22.48 6.87
CA VAL A 175 -8.73 22.52 7.03
C VAL A 175 -8.04 23.02 5.76
N GLY A 176 -8.79 23.53 4.77
CA GLY A 176 -8.28 24.18 3.56
C GLY A 176 -7.68 23.22 2.54
N MET A 177 -8.01 21.93 2.60
CA MET A 177 -7.49 20.93 1.65
C MET A 177 -8.53 20.61 0.58
N GLU A 178 -8.10 20.61 -0.68
CA GLU A 178 -8.92 20.25 -1.83
C GLU A 178 -8.20 19.23 -2.70
N GLY A 179 -8.94 18.46 -3.50
CA GLY A 179 -8.36 17.53 -4.44
C GLY A 179 -9.31 16.41 -4.87
N THR A 180 -8.97 15.79 -5.99
CA THR A 180 -9.65 14.60 -6.48
C THR A 180 -8.65 13.50 -6.83
N VAL A 181 -9.09 12.25 -6.79
CA VAL A 181 -8.27 11.09 -7.21
C VAL A 181 -7.75 11.29 -8.64
N GLN A 182 -8.62 11.78 -9.54
CA GLN A 182 -8.26 12.02 -10.93
C GLN A 182 -7.20 13.11 -11.09
N GLN A 183 -7.33 14.21 -10.36
CA GLN A 183 -6.38 15.33 -10.37
C GLN A 183 -5.00 14.83 -9.94
N GLY A 184 -4.88 14.23 -8.74
CA GLY A 184 -3.59 13.83 -8.22
C GLY A 184 -2.89 12.76 -9.07
N LEU A 185 -3.63 11.77 -9.58
CA LEU A 185 -3.07 10.78 -10.51
C LEU A 185 -2.64 11.40 -11.84
N SER A 186 -3.32 12.46 -12.33
CA SER A 186 -2.94 13.20 -13.53
C SER A 186 -1.65 14.00 -13.31
N GLU A 187 -1.49 14.62 -12.15
CA GLU A 187 -0.28 15.34 -11.75
C GLU A 187 0.95 14.41 -11.74
N LEU A 188 0.85 13.27 -11.05
CA LEU A 188 1.92 12.27 -11.05
C LEU A 188 2.23 11.73 -12.45
N LYS A 189 1.20 11.46 -13.26
CA LYS A 189 1.37 11.02 -14.64
C LYS A 189 2.09 12.06 -15.51
N SER A 190 1.84 13.35 -15.26
CA SER A 190 2.52 14.45 -15.96
C SER A 190 4.01 14.48 -15.66
N LEU A 191 4.41 14.19 -14.41
CA LEU A 191 5.80 14.07 -14.00
C LEU A 191 6.49 12.88 -14.67
N LEU A 192 5.80 11.74 -14.77
CA LEU A 192 6.32 10.55 -15.47
C LEU A 192 6.51 10.75 -16.98
N ALA A 193 5.91 11.76 -17.57
CA ALA A 193 6.09 12.13 -18.97
C ALA A 193 7.20 13.17 -19.18
N ASN A 194 7.72 13.77 -18.11
CA ASN A 194 8.69 14.86 -18.15
C ASN A 194 10.12 14.35 -17.97
N LYS A 195 10.97 14.57 -18.97
CA LYS A 195 12.38 14.15 -18.96
C LYS A 195 13.21 14.80 -17.84
N GLU A 196 12.86 16.02 -17.42
CA GLU A 196 13.57 16.68 -16.31
C GLU A 196 13.34 15.95 -14.97
N MET A 197 12.31 15.10 -14.88
CA MET A 197 11.98 14.32 -13.71
C MET A 197 12.56 12.89 -13.73
N GLU A 198 13.45 12.58 -14.66
CA GLU A 198 14.05 11.25 -14.84
C GLU A 198 14.65 10.70 -13.53
N MET A 199 15.37 11.55 -12.80
CA MET A 199 15.97 11.19 -11.52
C MET A 199 14.92 10.69 -10.50
N TYR A 200 13.71 11.23 -10.53
CA TYR A 200 12.62 10.89 -9.58
C TYR A 200 11.68 9.80 -10.12
N HIS A 201 11.96 9.26 -11.30
CA HIS A 201 11.04 8.38 -12.03
C HIS A 201 10.67 7.12 -11.25
N GLN A 202 11.64 6.48 -10.58
CA GLN A 202 11.40 5.27 -9.80
C GLN A 202 10.46 5.52 -8.60
N GLU A 203 10.70 6.60 -7.87
CA GLU A 203 9.83 7.00 -6.75
C GLU A 203 8.42 7.35 -7.24
N ILE A 204 8.30 8.13 -8.31
CA ILE A 204 6.99 8.52 -8.88
C ILE A 204 6.22 7.31 -9.42
N LEU A 205 6.90 6.33 -10.04
CA LEU A 205 6.29 5.06 -10.46
C LEU A 205 5.78 4.26 -9.26
N PHE A 206 6.57 4.18 -8.19
CA PHE A 206 6.16 3.52 -6.95
C PHE A 206 4.94 4.20 -6.35
N LEU A 207 4.96 5.54 -6.15
CA LEU A 207 3.85 6.31 -5.60
C LEU A 207 2.59 6.17 -6.46
N THR A 208 2.72 6.29 -7.78
CA THR A 208 1.58 6.14 -8.71
C THR A 208 0.98 4.74 -8.61
N SER A 209 1.82 3.70 -8.54
CA SER A 209 1.38 2.31 -8.40
C SER A 209 0.66 2.09 -7.07
N PHE A 210 1.21 2.62 -5.98
CA PHE A 210 0.61 2.55 -4.65
C PHE A 210 -0.78 3.22 -4.62
N LEU A 211 -0.91 4.43 -5.17
CA LEU A 211 -2.18 5.14 -5.22
C LEU A 211 -3.20 4.44 -6.13
N GLN A 212 -2.80 3.99 -7.31
CA GLN A 212 -3.69 3.23 -8.19
C GLN A 212 -4.25 1.98 -7.49
N LEU A 213 -3.39 1.21 -6.83
CA LEU A 213 -3.77 -0.02 -6.14
C LEU A 213 -4.74 0.20 -4.98
N ASN A 214 -4.60 1.29 -4.26
CA ASN A 214 -5.37 1.53 -3.04
C ASN A 214 -6.60 2.43 -3.25
N MET A 215 -6.57 3.33 -4.26
CA MET A 215 -7.63 4.33 -4.48
C MET A 215 -8.51 4.04 -5.69
N THR A 216 -8.11 3.08 -6.55
CA THR A 216 -8.88 2.75 -7.76
C THR A 216 -9.08 1.23 -7.92
N ASN A 217 -9.95 0.83 -8.86
CA ASN A 217 -10.08 -0.54 -9.32
C ASN A 217 -9.86 -0.59 -10.85
N ASN A 218 -8.83 0.11 -11.34
CA ASN A 218 -8.59 0.30 -12.77
C ASN A 218 -7.53 -0.68 -13.28
N GLU A 219 -7.97 -1.87 -13.72
CA GLU A 219 -7.09 -2.91 -14.27
C GLU A 219 -6.29 -2.42 -15.49
N VAL A 220 -6.86 -1.55 -16.33
CA VAL A 220 -6.14 -0.98 -17.48
C VAL A 220 -4.96 -0.12 -17.02
N ALA A 221 -5.15 0.69 -15.98
CA ALA A 221 -4.06 1.47 -15.41
C ALA A 221 -2.99 0.58 -14.78
N TYR A 222 -3.38 -0.54 -14.16
CA TYR A 222 -2.41 -1.51 -13.60
C TYR A 222 -1.54 -2.14 -14.71
N GLU A 223 -2.14 -2.54 -15.83
CA GLU A 223 -1.40 -3.06 -16.99
C GLU A 223 -0.44 -2.02 -17.59
N GLN A 224 -0.87 -0.76 -17.68
CA GLN A 224 -0.02 0.33 -18.15
C GLN A 224 1.18 0.57 -17.22
N LEU A 225 0.97 0.50 -15.90
CA LEU A 225 2.05 0.63 -14.92
C LEU A 225 3.02 -0.56 -15.00
N LEU A 226 2.54 -1.79 -15.10
CA LEU A 226 3.39 -2.96 -15.32
C LEU A 226 4.27 -2.79 -16.56
N THR A 227 3.68 -2.33 -17.67
CA THR A 227 4.43 -2.08 -18.90
C THR A 227 5.48 -0.98 -18.72
N LYS A 228 5.14 0.08 -17.97
CA LYS A 228 6.03 1.22 -17.75
C LYS A 228 7.19 0.89 -16.81
N ILE A 229 6.95 0.09 -15.78
CA ILE A 229 8.01 -0.40 -14.89
C ILE A 229 8.94 -1.37 -15.66
N GLY A 230 8.39 -2.21 -16.55
CA GLY A 230 9.15 -3.17 -17.35
C GLY A 230 9.99 -4.10 -16.46
N GLU A 231 11.26 -4.26 -16.77
CA GLU A 231 12.20 -5.08 -15.98
C GLU A 231 12.86 -4.30 -14.80
N GLY A 232 12.57 -3.01 -14.62
CA GLY A 232 13.12 -2.19 -13.52
C GLY A 232 12.82 -2.73 -12.11
N TYR A 233 11.89 -3.67 -12.00
CA TYR A 233 11.62 -4.39 -10.75
C TYR A 233 12.79 -5.27 -10.28
N ALA A 234 13.70 -5.66 -11.19
CA ALA A 234 14.84 -6.51 -10.83
C ALA A 234 15.98 -5.73 -10.15
N ASP A 235 16.02 -4.42 -10.33
CA ASP A 235 17.09 -3.55 -9.84
C ASP A 235 16.65 -2.72 -8.61
N ASN A 236 15.35 -2.52 -8.42
CA ASN A 236 14.80 -1.66 -7.38
C ASN A 236 13.73 -2.38 -6.55
N TYR A 237 13.89 -2.42 -5.23
CA TYR A 237 12.97 -3.10 -4.30
C TYR A 237 11.57 -2.48 -4.25
N LEU A 238 11.45 -1.13 -4.35
CA LEU A 238 10.15 -0.47 -4.33
C LEU A 238 9.35 -0.79 -5.60
N LEU A 239 10.03 -0.84 -6.75
CA LEU A 239 9.42 -1.26 -8.01
C LEU A 239 9.12 -2.76 -8.03
N ASN A 240 9.95 -3.60 -7.40
CA ASN A 240 9.67 -5.03 -7.22
C ASN A 240 8.36 -5.23 -6.45
N PHE A 241 8.24 -4.58 -5.29
CA PHE A 241 7.01 -4.58 -4.50
C PHE A 241 5.80 -4.10 -5.31
N ALA A 242 5.91 -2.94 -5.98
CA ALA A 242 4.83 -2.36 -6.76
C ALA A 242 4.37 -3.31 -7.88
N THR A 243 5.33 -3.89 -8.61
CA THR A 243 5.05 -4.85 -9.71
C THR A 243 4.37 -6.12 -9.18
N ALA A 244 4.87 -6.69 -8.09
CA ALA A 244 4.27 -7.86 -7.45
C ALA A 244 2.81 -7.58 -7.02
N ARG A 245 2.54 -6.42 -6.42
CA ARG A 245 1.20 -6.01 -5.99
C ARG A 245 0.26 -5.76 -7.17
N LEU A 246 0.73 -5.11 -8.23
CA LEU A 246 -0.04 -4.91 -9.48
C LEU A 246 -0.38 -6.25 -10.13
N ALA A 247 0.61 -7.15 -10.25
CA ALA A 247 0.41 -8.49 -10.80
C ALA A 247 -0.61 -9.30 -9.99
N HIS A 248 -0.51 -9.24 -8.65
CA HIS A 248 -1.47 -9.90 -7.76
C HIS A 248 -2.90 -9.36 -7.97
N SER A 249 -3.07 -8.04 -8.04
CA SER A 249 -4.40 -7.41 -8.24
C SER A 249 -5.04 -7.79 -9.58
N LEU A 250 -4.22 -8.13 -10.58
CA LEU A 250 -4.67 -8.63 -11.89
C LEU A 250 -4.86 -10.14 -11.93
N GLY A 251 -4.69 -10.87 -10.83
CA GLY A 251 -4.74 -12.34 -10.80
C GLY A 251 -3.58 -13.02 -11.55
N LYS A 252 -2.46 -12.31 -11.77
CA LYS A 252 -1.28 -12.81 -12.49
C LYS A 252 -0.23 -13.39 -11.53
N ASN A 253 -0.60 -14.41 -10.75
CA ASN A 253 0.26 -14.93 -9.69
C ASN A 253 1.61 -15.48 -10.21
N GLU A 254 1.68 -16.06 -11.42
CA GLU A 254 2.94 -16.51 -12.00
C GLU A 254 3.91 -15.33 -12.24
N LEU A 255 3.38 -14.19 -12.69
CA LEU A 255 4.18 -12.97 -12.82
C LEU A 255 4.62 -12.47 -11.43
N CYS A 256 3.73 -12.51 -10.42
CA CYS A 256 4.06 -12.12 -9.05
C CYS A 256 5.23 -12.96 -8.50
N ILE A 257 5.20 -14.29 -8.69
CA ILE A 257 6.29 -15.18 -8.30
C ILE A 257 7.58 -14.83 -9.06
N LYS A 258 7.52 -14.71 -10.40
CA LYS A 258 8.68 -14.34 -11.21
C LYS A 258 9.34 -13.06 -10.71
N VAL A 259 8.55 -12.02 -10.44
CA VAL A 259 9.04 -10.72 -9.96
C VAL A 259 9.71 -10.84 -8.59
N LEU A 260 9.06 -11.53 -7.64
CA LEU A 260 9.58 -11.67 -6.29
C LEU A 260 10.82 -12.57 -6.20
N GLU A 261 10.93 -13.59 -7.06
CA GLU A 261 12.13 -14.44 -7.15
C GLU A 261 13.32 -13.70 -7.80
N ASN A 262 13.04 -12.76 -8.71
CA ASN A 262 14.06 -11.94 -9.37
C ASN A 262 14.19 -10.54 -8.72
N ARG A 263 13.91 -10.44 -7.42
CA ARG A 263 14.14 -9.22 -6.65
C ARG A 263 15.64 -8.90 -6.55
N PRO A 264 16.03 -7.65 -6.31
CA PRO A 264 17.44 -7.28 -6.13
C PRO A 264 18.11 -8.11 -5.03
N GLU A 265 19.43 -8.33 -5.16
CA GLU A 265 20.20 -8.95 -4.09
C GLU A 265 20.25 -8.07 -2.83
N ILE A 266 20.23 -8.70 -1.64
CA ILE A 266 20.22 -7.99 -0.35
C ILE A 266 21.56 -7.29 -0.07
N LYS A 267 22.67 -7.75 -0.67
CA LYS A 267 24.01 -7.24 -0.37
C LYS A 267 24.11 -5.72 -0.56
N GLY A 268 24.40 -5.00 0.51
CA GLY A 268 24.54 -3.53 0.50
C GLY A 268 23.20 -2.76 0.48
N LYS A 269 22.06 -3.45 0.57
CA LYS A 269 20.72 -2.83 0.58
C LYS A 269 20.02 -3.04 1.91
N TYR A 270 19.18 -2.09 2.30
CA TYR A 270 18.26 -2.27 3.42
C TYR A 270 17.26 -3.38 3.10
N PRO A 271 17.06 -4.38 3.97
CA PRO A 271 16.26 -5.55 3.66
C PRO A 271 14.76 -5.25 3.64
N PHE A 272 14.06 -5.74 2.62
CA PHE A 272 12.61 -5.61 2.49
C PHE A 272 11.92 -6.95 2.73
N HIS A 273 11.90 -7.41 3.98
CA HIS A 273 11.41 -8.74 4.39
C HIS A 273 9.93 -8.99 4.06
N TYR A 274 9.11 -7.95 3.95
CA TYR A 274 7.70 -8.13 3.53
C TYR A 274 7.57 -8.80 2.16
N LEU A 275 8.60 -8.72 1.30
CA LEU A 275 8.60 -9.44 0.02
C LEU A 275 8.64 -10.97 0.22
N ASP A 276 9.24 -11.47 1.30
CA ASP A 276 9.18 -12.89 1.66
C ASP A 276 7.75 -13.30 2.02
N TYR A 277 7.02 -12.47 2.79
CA TYR A 277 5.61 -12.72 3.06
C TYR A 277 4.79 -12.78 1.77
N LEU A 278 4.98 -11.86 0.84
CA LEU A 278 4.27 -11.84 -0.46
C LEU A 278 4.59 -13.08 -1.30
N LEU A 279 5.85 -13.53 -1.30
CA LEU A 279 6.26 -14.72 -2.02
C LEU A 279 5.70 -15.98 -1.37
N GLY A 280 5.69 -16.04 -0.04
CA GLY A 280 5.00 -17.09 0.73
C GLY A 280 3.51 -17.19 0.37
N MET A 281 2.81 -16.04 0.27
CA MET A 281 1.42 -15.98 -0.18
C MET A 281 1.25 -16.46 -1.62
N SER A 282 2.14 -16.04 -2.53
CA SER A 282 2.07 -16.41 -3.95
C SER A 282 2.23 -17.91 -4.15
N TYR A 283 3.13 -18.56 -3.41
CA TYR A 283 3.25 -20.02 -3.41
C TYR A 283 2.08 -20.72 -2.71
N LEU A 284 1.50 -20.12 -1.66
CA LEU A 284 0.30 -20.64 -1.04
C LEU A 284 -0.88 -20.69 -2.02
N TYR A 285 -1.05 -19.66 -2.87
CA TYR A 285 -2.07 -19.63 -3.91
C TYR A 285 -1.92 -20.74 -4.96
N LYS A 286 -0.71 -21.28 -5.13
CA LYS A 286 -0.44 -22.46 -5.99
C LYS A 286 -0.58 -23.79 -5.24
N LEU A 287 -0.79 -23.77 -3.93
CA LEU A 287 -0.70 -24.91 -3.02
C LEU A 287 0.71 -25.58 -3.00
N GLU A 288 1.76 -24.81 -3.33
CA GLU A 288 3.17 -25.23 -3.18
C GLU A 288 3.63 -25.04 -1.73
N PHE A 289 3.11 -25.86 -0.82
CA PHE A 289 3.20 -25.67 0.63
C PHE A 289 4.64 -25.57 1.14
N LYS A 290 5.56 -26.42 0.67
CA LYS A 290 6.96 -26.40 1.12
C LYS A 290 7.65 -25.05 0.86
N LYS A 291 7.42 -24.47 -0.34
CA LYS A 291 7.98 -23.15 -0.68
C LYS A 291 7.29 -22.05 0.12
N SER A 292 5.96 -22.14 0.24
CA SER A 292 5.19 -21.18 1.04
C SER A 292 5.65 -21.13 2.50
N GLU A 293 5.85 -22.31 3.14
CA GLU A 293 6.38 -22.42 4.50
C GLU A 293 7.78 -21.82 4.62
N LEU A 294 8.67 -22.10 3.66
CA LEU A 294 10.01 -21.54 3.63
C LEU A 294 9.99 -20.03 3.73
N TYR A 295 9.21 -19.36 2.86
CA TYR A 295 9.19 -17.91 2.80
C TYR A 295 8.44 -17.26 3.98
N PHE A 296 7.36 -17.85 4.49
CA PHE A 296 6.75 -17.36 5.73
C PHE A 296 7.71 -17.48 6.93
N ASN A 297 8.47 -18.57 7.04
CA ASN A 297 9.45 -18.72 8.11
C ASN A 297 10.63 -17.74 7.94
N GLN A 298 11.09 -17.46 6.72
CA GLN A 298 12.08 -16.42 6.46
C GLN A 298 11.57 -15.03 6.88
N PHE A 299 10.33 -14.69 6.52
CA PHE A 299 9.70 -13.47 6.97
C PHE A 299 9.66 -13.38 8.50
N LEU A 300 9.12 -14.38 9.17
CA LEU A 300 8.98 -14.40 10.63
C LEU A 300 10.33 -14.38 11.39
N ALA A 301 11.39 -14.95 10.81
CA ALA A 301 12.72 -14.95 11.41
C ALA A 301 13.42 -13.59 11.32
N ASN A 302 13.22 -12.86 10.24
CA ASN A 302 14.00 -11.68 9.90
C ASN A 302 13.25 -10.36 10.14
N PHE A 303 11.92 -10.33 9.95
CA PHE A 303 11.12 -9.13 10.12
C PHE A 303 10.89 -8.83 11.60
N LYS A 304 11.18 -7.60 12.01
CA LYS A 304 11.04 -7.12 13.40
C LYS A 304 9.88 -6.15 13.60
N GLY A 305 9.17 -5.86 12.51
CA GLY A 305 8.02 -4.95 12.55
C GLY A 305 6.75 -5.61 13.07
N ASN A 306 5.66 -4.86 13.04
CA ASN A 306 4.42 -5.15 13.75
C ASN A 306 3.38 -5.89 12.91
N ASN A 307 3.30 -5.61 11.60
CA ASN A 307 2.23 -6.08 10.73
C ASN A 307 2.53 -7.41 10.06
N TYR A 308 1.47 -8.15 9.70
CA TYR A 308 1.50 -9.45 9.01
C TYR A 308 2.08 -10.62 9.79
N ILE A 309 2.56 -10.43 11.03
CA ILE A 309 3.08 -11.52 11.88
C ILE A 309 2.00 -12.55 12.20
N LYS A 310 0.84 -12.09 12.70
CA LYS A 310 -0.30 -12.96 12.96
C LYS A 310 -0.81 -13.62 11.67
N SER A 311 -0.84 -12.87 10.59
CA SER A 311 -1.25 -13.36 9.28
C SER A 311 -0.30 -14.46 8.77
N ALA A 312 1.01 -14.33 8.91
CA ALA A 312 1.98 -15.34 8.50
C ALA A 312 1.78 -16.65 9.28
N TYR A 313 1.71 -16.60 10.61
CA TYR A 313 1.39 -17.78 11.43
C TYR A 313 0.03 -18.39 11.07
N HIS A 314 -0.96 -17.57 10.75
CA HIS A 314 -2.27 -18.06 10.31
C HIS A 314 -2.19 -18.83 8.98
N LYS A 315 -1.35 -18.37 8.03
CA LYS A 315 -1.14 -19.11 6.78
C LYS A 315 -0.38 -20.42 6.99
N LEU A 316 0.59 -20.44 7.89
CA LEU A 316 1.25 -21.68 8.33
C LEU A 316 0.24 -22.66 8.98
N ALA A 317 -0.70 -22.16 9.78
CA ALA A 317 -1.78 -22.99 10.31
C ALA A 317 -2.70 -23.57 9.23
N TRP A 318 -2.98 -22.82 8.14
CA TRP A 318 -3.73 -23.32 6.99
C TRP A 318 -2.98 -24.44 6.26
N ILE A 319 -1.67 -24.27 6.06
CA ILE A 319 -0.83 -25.29 5.43
C ILE A 319 -0.82 -26.57 6.27
N ALA A 320 -0.59 -26.45 7.59
CA ALA A 320 -0.64 -27.58 8.50
C ALA A 320 -1.99 -28.30 8.46
N PHE A 321 -3.09 -27.54 8.45
CA PHE A 321 -4.45 -28.08 8.32
C PHE A 321 -4.65 -28.84 7.00
N LEU A 322 -4.23 -28.29 5.88
CA LEU A 322 -4.35 -28.92 4.56
C LEU A 322 -3.45 -30.17 4.42
N ASN A 323 -2.37 -30.24 5.19
CA ASN A 323 -1.50 -31.42 5.33
C ASN A 323 -1.97 -32.43 6.39
N ASN A 324 -3.15 -32.21 7.02
CA ASN A 324 -3.69 -33.01 8.13
C ASN A 324 -2.81 -33.03 9.39
N ASP A 325 -1.94 -32.04 9.58
CA ASP A 325 -1.12 -31.87 10.78
C ASP A 325 -1.84 -31.00 11.81
N ILE A 326 -2.63 -31.65 12.65
CA ILE A 326 -3.45 -30.99 13.69
C ILE A 326 -2.58 -30.35 14.75
N ASN A 327 -1.44 -30.97 15.11
CA ASN A 327 -0.56 -30.48 16.17
C ASN A 327 0.12 -29.17 15.75
N SER A 328 0.70 -29.12 14.56
CA SER A 328 1.28 -27.90 14.01
C SER A 328 0.24 -26.81 13.82
N LYS A 329 -0.97 -27.14 13.34
CA LYS A 329 -2.09 -26.17 13.24
C LYS A 329 -2.37 -25.51 14.59
N GLN A 330 -2.47 -26.30 15.68
CA GLN A 330 -2.75 -25.77 17.02
C GLN A 330 -1.59 -24.90 17.54
N SER A 331 -0.35 -25.33 17.31
CA SER A 331 0.86 -24.56 17.65
C SER A 331 0.89 -23.22 16.94
N TYR A 332 0.63 -23.19 15.63
CA TYR A 332 0.57 -21.93 14.88
C TYR A 332 -0.58 -21.03 15.32
N PHE A 333 -1.77 -21.57 15.63
CA PHE A 333 -2.85 -20.78 16.21
C PHE A 333 -2.49 -20.17 17.56
N LYS A 334 -1.69 -20.87 18.37
CA LYS A 334 -1.13 -20.29 19.60
C LYS A 334 -0.21 -19.11 19.25
N SER A 335 0.71 -19.30 18.30
CA SER A 335 1.60 -18.21 17.86
C SER A 335 0.83 -17.00 17.31
N VAL A 336 -0.27 -17.21 16.57
CA VAL A 336 -1.16 -16.11 16.12
C VAL A 336 -1.69 -15.30 17.29
N ARG A 337 -2.09 -15.96 18.40
CA ARG A 337 -2.61 -15.24 19.59
C ARG A 337 -1.52 -14.47 20.34
N ASP A 338 -0.33 -15.07 20.43
CA ASP A 338 0.74 -14.63 21.32
C ASP A 338 1.73 -13.64 20.67
N SER A 339 1.76 -13.51 19.34
CA SER A 339 2.74 -12.68 18.62
C SER A 339 2.07 -11.61 17.75
N GLY A 340 2.79 -10.50 17.50
CA GLY A 340 2.34 -9.42 16.59
C GLY A 340 1.17 -8.58 17.12
N TYR A 341 0.75 -7.61 16.35
CA TYR A 341 -0.23 -6.58 16.71
C TYR A 341 -1.55 -6.75 15.94
N LEU A 342 -2.53 -5.88 16.21
CA LEU A 342 -3.86 -5.89 15.58
C LEU A 342 -4.11 -4.61 14.76
N TYR A 343 -3.04 -4.03 14.19
CA TYR A 343 -3.15 -2.76 13.47
C TYR A 343 -3.87 -2.93 12.12
N ILE A 344 -3.64 -4.03 11.42
CA ILE A 344 -4.23 -4.30 10.10
C ILE A 344 -5.34 -5.35 10.13
N ASP A 345 -6.25 -5.30 9.14
CA ASP A 345 -7.39 -6.21 9.04
C ASP A 345 -6.98 -7.68 8.89
N GLU A 346 -5.88 -7.96 8.19
CA GLU A 346 -5.34 -9.30 8.02
C GLU A 346 -4.95 -9.93 9.36
N ASP A 347 -4.31 -9.17 10.24
CA ASP A 347 -3.91 -9.66 11.57
C ASP A 347 -5.09 -9.75 12.52
N ARG A 348 -6.05 -8.80 12.46
CA ARG A 348 -7.33 -8.90 13.19
C ARG A 348 -8.08 -10.16 12.81
N LYS A 349 -8.21 -10.44 11.51
CA LYS A 349 -8.87 -11.64 10.99
C LYS A 349 -8.15 -12.92 11.43
N ALA A 350 -6.82 -12.95 11.30
CA ALA A 350 -6.01 -14.09 11.75
C ALA A 350 -6.24 -14.38 13.23
N ASN A 351 -6.23 -13.34 14.08
CA ASN A 351 -6.46 -13.47 15.52
C ASN A 351 -7.89 -13.98 15.84
N ASN A 352 -8.90 -13.48 15.13
CA ASN A 352 -10.29 -13.93 15.31
C ASN A 352 -10.45 -15.43 14.96
N ASP A 353 -9.87 -15.86 13.84
CA ASP A 353 -9.93 -17.26 13.41
C ASP A 353 -9.18 -18.18 14.38
N ALA A 354 -7.98 -17.75 14.85
CA ALA A 354 -7.22 -18.52 15.82
C ALA A 354 -7.90 -18.63 17.19
N ARG A 355 -8.63 -17.58 17.63
CA ARG A 355 -9.43 -17.64 18.87
C ARG A 355 -10.62 -18.60 18.76
N LYS A 356 -11.28 -18.63 17.59
CA LYS A 356 -12.39 -19.54 17.30
C LYS A 356 -11.91 -20.97 16.98
N GLY A 357 -10.61 -21.18 16.70
CA GLY A 357 -10.05 -22.46 16.25
C GLY A 357 -10.56 -22.90 14.86
N VAL A 358 -11.10 -21.97 14.07
CA VAL A 358 -11.83 -22.25 12.82
C VAL A 358 -10.93 -22.11 11.61
N VAL A 359 -11.01 -23.08 10.72
CA VAL A 359 -10.49 -23.01 9.34
C VAL A 359 -11.61 -23.45 8.41
N SER A 360 -11.74 -22.82 7.26
CA SER A 360 -12.72 -23.24 6.23
C SER A 360 -12.49 -24.70 5.82
N HIS A 361 -13.57 -25.37 5.41
CA HIS A 361 -13.46 -26.74 4.89
C HIS A 361 -12.36 -26.86 3.82
N PRO A 362 -11.56 -27.96 3.77
CA PRO A 362 -10.38 -28.06 2.91
C PRO A 362 -10.62 -27.69 1.44
N TYR A 363 -11.69 -28.18 0.83
CA TYR A 363 -12.04 -27.82 -0.56
C TYR A 363 -12.37 -26.33 -0.71
N LEU A 364 -13.08 -25.74 0.27
CA LEU A 364 -13.42 -24.31 0.23
C LEU A 364 -12.17 -23.44 0.40
N LEU A 365 -11.26 -23.86 1.29
CA LEU A 365 -9.98 -23.15 1.48
C LEU A 365 -9.11 -23.24 0.22
N LYS A 366 -8.95 -24.43 -0.39
CA LYS A 366 -8.19 -24.58 -1.65
C LYS A 366 -8.81 -23.77 -2.78
N ALA A 367 -10.13 -23.80 -2.93
CA ALA A 367 -10.84 -22.99 -3.93
C ALA A 367 -10.62 -21.49 -3.70
N ARG A 368 -10.59 -21.02 -2.45
CA ARG A 368 -10.23 -19.66 -2.10
C ARG A 368 -8.80 -19.33 -2.54
N LEU A 369 -7.84 -20.15 -2.16
CA LEU A 369 -6.43 -19.93 -2.47
C LEU A 369 -6.19 -19.87 -3.98
N PHE A 370 -6.75 -20.80 -4.73
CA PHE A 370 -6.68 -20.76 -6.19
C PHE A 370 -7.33 -19.50 -6.77
N TYR A 371 -8.52 -19.12 -6.26
CA TYR A 371 -9.18 -17.90 -6.72
C TYR A 371 -8.35 -16.65 -6.46
N ASP A 372 -7.81 -16.50 -5.25
CA ASP A 372 -7.02 -15.35 -4.85
C ASP A 372 -5.69 -15.23 -5.63
N GLY A 373 -5.17 -16.36 -6.17
CA GLY A 373 -4.04 -16.40 -7.09
C GLY A 373 -4.40 -16.26 -8.58
N GLY A 374 -5.69 -16.09 -8.94
CA GLY A 374 -6.11 -15.99 -10.35
C GLY A 374 -6.25 -17.34 -11.07
N TYR A 375 -6.12 -18.48 -10.37
CA TYR A 375 -6.26 -19.84 -10.94
C TYR A 375 -7.74 -20.27 -10.96
N TYR A 376 -8.60 -19.50 -11.63
CA TYR A 376 -10.06 -19.63 -11.54
C TYR A 376 -10.58 -21.00 -11.98
N THR A 377 -9.97 -21.62 -13.01
CA THR A 377 -10.33 -22.97 -13.45
C THR A 377 -10.01 -24.02 -12.37
N LYS A 378 -8.86 -23.91 -11.69
CA LYS A 378 -8.52 -24.81 -10.58
C LYS A 378 -9.47 -24.60 -9.41
N ALA A 379 -9.82 -23.36 -9.09
CA ALA A 379 -10.79 -23.02 -8.06
C ALA A 379 -12.17 -23.65 -8.36
N LYS A 380 -12.61 -23.60 -9.63
CA LYS A 380 -13.85 -24.25 -10.07
C LYS A 380 -13.80 -25.75 -9.87
N ASN A 381 -12.71 -26.39 -10.28
CA ASN A 381 -12.56 -27.85 -10.14
C ASN A 381 -12.61 -28.31 -8.68
N GLU A 382 -12.00 -27.54 -7.74
CA GLU A 382 -12.11 -27.83 -6.30
C GLU A 382 -13.55 -27.74 -5.81
N LEU A 383 -14.34 -26.76 -6.25
CA LEU A 383 -15.74 -26.61 -5.87
C LEU A 383 -16.62 -27.70 -6.47
N ASP A 384 -16.36 -28.07 -7.74
CA ASP A 384 -17.14 -29.10 -8.45
C ASP A 384 -16.84 -30.51 -7.93
N SER A 385 -15.67 -30.74 -7.33
CA SER A 385 -15.29 -32.03 -6.74
C SER A 385 -15.92 -32.31 -5.37
N ILE A 386 -16.65 -31.35 -4.81
CA ILE A 386 -17.32 -31.52 -3.51
C ILE A 386 -18.52 -32.47 -3.66
N SER A 387 -18.37 -33.68 -3.18
CA SER A 387 -19.41 -34.72 -3.17
C SER A 387 -20.00 -35.02 -1.79
N ASP A 388 -19.41 -34.43 -0.72
CA ASP A 388 -19.85 -34.69 0.65
C ASP A 388 -21.12 -33.90 1.00
N PRO A 389 -22.29 -34.58 1.18
CA PRO A 389 -23.52 -33.92 1.58
C PRO A 389 -23.45 -33.21 2.94
N LYS A 390 -22.52 -33.67 3.85
CA LYS A 390 -22.33 -33.08 5.16
C LYS A 390 -21.79 -31.64 5.09
N LEU A 391 -21.06 -31.30 4.02
CA LEU A 391 -20.61 -29.93 3.82
C LEU A 391 -21.79 -28.96 3.77
N PHE A 392 -22.89 -29.36 3.13
CA PHE A 392 -24.06 -28.51 2.97
C PHE A 392 -25.03 -28.55 4.16
N SER A 393 -24.85 -29.50 5.09
CA SER A 393 -25.59 -29.51 6.36
C SER A 393 -25.04 -28.47 7.35
N ASP A 394 -23.77 -28.10 7.25
CA ASP A 394 -23.18 -26.97 7.98
C ASP A 394 -23.52 -25.67 7.25
N THR A 395 -24.22 -24.78 7.94
CA THR A 395 -24.67 -23.50 7.34
C THR A 395 -23.50 -22.62 6.92
N ASN A 396 -22.39 -22.55 7.72
CA ASN A 396 -21.22 -21.74 7.37
C ASN A 396 -20.58 -22.25 6.09
N ASN A 397 -20.33 -23.55 5.98
CA ASN A 397 -19.76 -24.15 4.77
C ASN A 397 -20.68 -23.96 3.55
N SER A 398 -21.99 -24.08 3.74
CA SER A 398 -23.00 -23.90 2.67
C SER A 398 -22.97 -22.44 2.15
N VAL A 399 -22.95 -21.45 3.05
CA VAL A 399 -22.86 -20.02 2.69
C VAL A 399 -21.56 -19.72 1.96
N GLU A 400 -20.42 -20.19 2.50
CA GLU A 400 -19.12 -20.00 1.88
C GLU A 400 -19.05 -20.65 0.50
N TYR A 401 -19.59 -21.87 0.32
CA TYR A 401 -19.62 -22.56 -0.97
C TYR A 401 -20.33 -21.72 -2.05
N TRP A 402 -21.57 -21.25 -1.76
CA TRP A 402 -22.32 -20.47 -2.73
C TRP A 402 -21.66 -19.15 -3.07
N TYR A 403 -21.08 -18.48 -2.08
CA TYR A 403 -20.30 -17.27 -2.28
C TYR A 403 -19.09 -17.51 -3.20
N ARG A 404 -18.30 -18.56 -2.92
CA ARG A 404 -17.12 -18.88 -3.74
C ARG A 404 -17.48 -19.33 -5.14
N LYS A 405 -18.54 -20.12 -5.28
CA LYS A 405 -19.07 -20.55 -6.59
C LYS A 405 -19.47 -19.35 -7.44
N ALA A 406 -20.17 -18.38 -6.85
CA ALA A 406 -20.54 -17.14 -7.53
C ALA A 406 -19.29 -16.35 -8.00
N ARG A 407 -18.32 -16.14 -7.10
CA ARG A 407 -17.06 -15.42 -7.44
C ARG A 407 -16.28 -16.09 -8.56
N VAL A 408 -16.11 -17.40 -8.49
CA VAL A 408 -15.37 -18.18 -9.49
C VAL A 408 -16.06 -18.12 -10.84
N ASN A 409 -17.38 -18.32 -10.89
CA ASN A 409 -18.14 -18.23 -12.13
C ASN A 409 -18.12 -16.80 -12.72
N GLN A 410 -18.15 -15.77 -11.87
CA GLN A 410 -18.03 -14.37 -12.29
C GLN A 410 -16.65 -14.10 -12.93
N ALA A 411 -15.56 -14.58 -12.33
CA ALA A 411 -14.22 -14.44 -12.87
C ALA A 411 -14.03 -15.21 -14.21
N LEU A 412 -14.68 -16.35 -14.34
CA LEU A 412 -14.71 -17.14 -15.59
C LEU A 412 -15.70 -16.62 -16.63
N LYS A 413 -16.37 -15.46 -16.35
CA LYS A 413 -17.38 -14.85 -17.24
C LYS A 413 -18.51 -15.81 -17.60
N GLY A 414 -18.96 -16.63 -16.61
CA GLY A 414 -20.05 -17.55 -16.74
C GLY A 414 -21.43 -16.87 -16.90
N ASP A 415 -22.49 -17.68 -16.90
CA ASP A 415 -23.87 -17.18 -17.02
C ASP A 415 -24.23 -16.21 -15.89
N LYS A 416 -24.70 -15.03 -16.27
CA LYS A 416 -25.00 -13.94 -15.33
C LYS A 416 -26.09 -14.33 -14.32
N GLN A 417 -27.15 -15.00 -14.77
CA GLN A 417 -28.25 -15.38 -13.86
C GLN A 417 -27.78 -16.41 -12.84
N GLN A 418 -27.00 -17.39 -13.25
CA GLN A 418 -26.41 -18.39 -12.34
C GLN A 418 -25.48 -17.78 -11.32
N ILE A 419 -24.72 -16.74 -11.71
CA ILE A 419 -23.85 -15.97 -10.80
C ILE A 419 -24.70 -15.26 -9.74
N ILE A 420 -25.75 -14.53 -10.18
CA ILE A 420 -26.67 -13.82 -9.26
C ILE A 420 -27.36 -14.81 -8.34
N ASP A 421 -27.90 -15.92 -8.85
CA ASP A 421 -28.58 -16.95 -8.05
C ASP A 421 -27.64 -17.55 -6.99
N SER A 422 -26.37 -17.75 -7.32
CA SER A 422 -25.39 -18.26 -6.37
C SER A 422 -25.09 -17.24 -5.26
N TYR A 423 -24.95 -15.96 -5.60
CA TYR A 423 -24.81 -14.90 -4.60
C TYR A 423 -26.06 -14.74 -3.75
N LEU A 424 -27.26 -14.85 -4.33
CA LEU A 424 -28.53 -14.81 -3.59
C LEU A 424 -28.60 -15.93 -2.55
N LYS A 425 -28.26 -17.17 -2.93
CA LYS A 425 -28.20 -18.29 -2.00
C LYS A 425 -27.23 -18.04 -0.84
N ALA A 426 -26.09 -17.44 -1.10
CA ALA A 426 -25.13 -17.07 -0.06
C ALA A 426 -25.69 -15.96 0.84
N PHE A 427 -26.34 -14.94 0.26
CA PHE A 427 -26.97 -13.84 1.01
C PHE A 427 -28.11 -14.36 1.92
N GLU A 428 -29.07 -15.07 1.37
CA GLU A 428 -30.26 -15.54 2.10
C GLU A 428 -29.89 -16.48 3.25
N LYS A 429 -28.95 -17.41 3.02
CA LYS A 429 -28.50 -18.34 4.07
C LYS A 429 -27.62 -17.70 5.13
N GLY A 430 -26.90 -16.63 4.78
CA GLY A 430 -25.87 -16.01 5.63
C GLY A 430 -26.26 -14.67 6.27
N ALA A 431 -27.47 -14.13 5.99
CA ALA A 431 -27.88 -12.81 6.43
C ALA A 431 -27.89 -12.61 7.96
N SER A 432 -28.09 -13.66 8.73
CA SER A 432 -28.08 -13.66 10.20
C SER A 432 -26.73 -14.05 10.82
N MET A 433 -25.68 -14.24 9.98
CA MET A 433 -24.39 -14.72 10.43
C MET A 433 -23.37 -13.59 10.52
N SER A 434 -22.42 -13.70 11.45
CA SER A 434 -21.32 -12.73 11.61
C SER A 434 -20.17 -12.90 10.58
N THR A 435 -20.47 -13.48 9.41
CA THR A 435 -19.48 -13.65 8.33
C THR A 435 -19.70 -12.65 7.22
N TYR A 436 -18.63 -12.23 6.55
CA TYR A 436 -18.71 -11.24 5.47
C TYR A 436 -19.35 -11.77 4.16
N PHE A 437 -19.65 -13.06 4.06
CA PHE A 437 -20.11 -13.66 2.80
C PHE A 437 -21.46 -13.11 2.32
N ALA A 438 -22.41 -12.93 3.24
CA ALA A 438 -23.73 -12.41 2.89
C ALA A 438 -23.67 -10.92 2.47
N PRO A 439 -23.12 -9.98 3.26
CA PRO A 439 -23.04 -8.58 2.84
C PRO A 439 -22.17 -8.39 1.59
N MET A 440 -21.09 -9.17 1.43
CA MET A 440 -20.29 -9.14 0.21
C MET A 440 -21.07 -9.68 -0.99
N SER A 441 -21.90 -10.72 -0.82
CA SER A 441 -22.78 -11.21 -1.90
C SER A 441 -23.76 -10.15 -2.36
N ALA A 442 -24.41 -9.45 -1.43
CA ALA A 442 -25.30 -8.34 -1.76
C ALA A 442 -24.54 -7.21 -2.51
N LEU A 443 -23.35 -6.82 -2.03
CA LEU A 443 -22.50 -5.85 -2.73
C LEU A 443 -22.20 -6.29 -4.17
N GLN A 444 -21.81 -7.56 -4.39
CA GLN A 444 -21.48 -8.05 -5.74
C GLN A 444 -22.70 -8.06 -6.66
N ILE A 445 -23.88 -8.42 -6.17
CA ILE A 445 -25.12 -8.34 -6.95
C ILE A 445 -25.41 -6.88 -7.33
N GLY A 446 -25.27 -5.94 -6.38
CA GLY A 446 -25.44 -4.51 -6.66
C GLY A 446 -24.51 -4.03 -7.76
N LEU A 447 -23.22 -4.40 -7.71
CA LEU A 447 -22.22 -4.07 -8.75
C LEU A 447 -22.55 -4.70 -10.12
N ILE A 448 -23.11 -5.92 -10.14
CA ILE A 448 -23.56 -6.56 -11.40
C ILE A 448 -24.70 -5.77 -12.02
N TYR A 449 -25.69 -5.35 -11.21
CA TYR A 449 -26.83 -4.55 -11.71
C TYR A 449 -26.37 -3.14 -12.15
N GLU A 450 -25.50 -2.48 -11.40
CA GLU A 450 -24.88 -1.20 -11.77
C GLU A 450 -24.20 -1.27 -13.15
N LYS A 451 -23.35 -2.29 -13.36
CA LYS A 451 -22.68 -2.53 -14.64
C LYS A 451 -23.67 -2.75 -15.79
N ASN A 452 -24.83 -3.31 -15.53
CA ASN A 452 -25.89 -3.51 -16.52
C ASN A 452 -26.86 -2.31 -16.63
N LYS A 453 -26.59 -1.21 -15.95
CA LYS A 453 -27.42 0.02 -15.93
C LYS A 453 -28.82 -0.20 -15.32
N ASP A 454 -29.02 -1.27 -14.56
CA ASP A 454 -30.22 -1.46 -13.73
C ASP A 454 -29.98 -0.82 -12.35
N PHE A 455 -30.01 0.50 -12.33
CA PHE A 455 -29.68 1.29 -11.15
C PHE A 455 -30.67 1.07 -10.00
N LYS A 456 -31.94 0.82 -10.31
CA LYS A 456 -32.96 0.52 -9.30
C LYS A 456 -32.63 -0.75 -8.52
N SER A 457 -32.31 -1.83 -9.21
CA SER A 457 -31.91 -3.08 -8.57
C SER A 457 -30.57 -2.95 -7.86
N ALA A 458 -29.63 -2.18 -8.42
CA ALA A 458 -28.33 -1.94 -7.82
C ALA A 458 -28.47 -1.29 -6.43
N VAL A 459 -29.27 -0.22 -6.29
CA VAL A 459 -29.53 0.45 -4.99
C VAL A 459 -30.10 -0.52 -3.97
N ILE A 460 -31.11 -1.33 -4.34
CA ILE A 460 -31.72 -2.31 -3.44
C ILE A 460 -30.66 -3.25 -2.83
N TYR A 461 -29.72 -3.73 -3.64
CA TYR A 461 -28.70 -4.66 -3.15
C TYR A 461 -27.58 -3.98 -2.38
N PHE A 462 -27.22 -2.75 -2.71
CA PHE A 462 -26.30 -1.96 -1.88
C PHE A 462 -26.91 -1.65 -0.50
N GLU A 463 -28.21 -1.32 -0.43
CA GLU A 463 -28.92 -1.15 0.85
C GLU A 463 -29.00 -2.45 1.65
N LYS A 464 -29.28 -3.60 1.02
CA LYS A 464 -29.19 -4.92 1.65
C LYS A 464 -27.80 -5.21 2.21
N CYS A 465 -26.74 -4.80 1.51
CA CYS A 465 -25.38 -4.90 2.04
C CYS A 465 -25.21 -4.06 3.32
N LEU A 466 -25.72 -2.84 3.33
CA LEU A 466 -25.62 -1.90 4.45
C LEU A 466 -26.48 -2.31 5.66
N SER A 467 -27.52 -3.12 5.46
CA SER A 467 -28.42 -3.56 6.54
C SER A 467 -27.83 -4.64 7.46
N ILE A 468 -26.69 -5.27 7.08
CA ILE A 468 -26.02 -6.29 7.88
C ILE A 468 -24.86 -5.62 8.63
N SER A 469 -24.68 -5.92 9.92
CA SER A 469 -23.60 -5.41 10.78
C SER A 469 -22.86 -6.54 11.50
N ASP A 470 -21.80 -6.18 12.23
CA ASP A 470 -21.03 -7.06 13.11
C ASP A 470 -20.31 -8.23 12.41
N PHE A 471 -19.64 -7.94 11.31
CA PHE A 471 -18.87 -8.91 10.55
C PHE A 471 -17.45 -8.41 10.19
N ASP A 472 -16.56 -9.34 9.85
CA ASP A 472 -15.18 -9.00 9.44
C ASP A 472 -15.18 -8.14 8.17
N TYR A 473 -14.29 -7.12 8.10
CA TYR A 473 -14.15 -6.17 6.97
C TYR A 473 -15.36 -5.24 6.73
N GLN A 474 -16.26 -5.11 7.69
CA GLN A 474 -17.52 -4.34 7.55
C GLN A 474 -17.29 -2.92 7.02
N ARG A 475 -16.31 -2.18 7.58
CA ARG A 475 -16.05 -0.79 7.17
C ARG A 475 -15.80 -0.68 5.66
N GLY A 476 -14.90 -1.49 5.13
CA GLY A 476 -14.54 -1.46 3.70
C GLY A 476 -15.68 -1.91 2.78
N ILE A 477 -16.44 -2.93 3.18
CA ILE A 477 -17.59 -3.44 2.41
C ILE A 477 -18.71 -2.40 2.38
N HIS A 478 -19.05 -1.81 3.53
CA HIS A 478 -20.05 -0.75 3.61
C HIS A 478 -19.67 0.51 2.84
N GLN A 479 -18.37 0.89 2.88
CA GLN A 479 -17.89 2.02 2.09
C GLN A 479 -18.09 1.81 0.59
N LYS A 480 -17.80 0.61 0.07
CA LYS A 480 -18.03 0.26 -1.34
C LYS A 480 -19.52 0.29 -1.71
N ALA A 481 -20.39 -0.17 -0.82
CA ALA A 481 -21.84 -0.14 -1.06
C ALA A 481 -22.36 1.31 -1.08
N LYS A 482 -21.92 2.17 -0.17
CA LYS A 482 -22.28 3.60 -0.15
C LYS A 482 -21.81 4.31 -1.43
N ALA A 483 -20.55 4.12 -1.82
CA ALA A 483 -20.03 4.65 -3.07
C ALA A 483 -20.79 4.12 -4.30
N GLY A 484 -21.31 2.88 -4.24
CA GLY A 484 -22.18 2.33 -5.26
C GLY A 484 -23.51 3.09 -5.38
N ILE A 485 -24.16 3.38 -4.25
CA ILE A 485 -25.40 4.18 -4.22
C ILE A 485 -25.16 5.58 -4.79
N GLU A 486 -24.08 6.25 -4.36
CA GLU A 486 -23.74 7.59 -4.83
C GLU A 486 -23.52 7.63 -6.36
N ARG A 487 -22.82 6.65 -6.94
CA ARG A 487 -22.59 6.55 -8.40
C ARG A 487 -23.86 6.33 -9.22
N VAL A 488 -24.86 5.65 -8.67
CA VAL A 488 -26.10 5.33 -9.41
C VAL A 488 -27.21 6.33 -9.14
N ALA A 489 -27.06 7.21 -8.14
CA ALA A 489 -28.00 8.29 -7.83
C ALA A 489 -27.77 9.56 -8.68
N ASN A 490 -26.56 9.72 -9.23
CA ASN A 490 -26.17 10.79 -10.16
C ASN A 490 -26.23 10.28 -11.61
#